data_3438a0c0a3452ffd7d0833f7dd8501c4
#
_entry.id   3438a0c0a3452ffd7d0833f7dd8501c4
#
_cell.length_a   1.000
_cell.length_b   1.000
_cell.length_c   1.000
_cell.angle_alpha   90.00
_cell.angle_beta   90.00
_cell.angle_gamma   90.00
#
_symmetry.space_group_name_H-M   'P 1'
#
loop_
_entity.id
_entity.type
_entity.pdbx_description
1 polymer ?
#
loop_
_entity_poly.entity_id
_entity_poly.type
_entity_poly.pdbx_seq_one_letter_code
_entity_poly.pdbx_strand_id
1 'polypeptide(L)'
;MSRFSRRSRMMMLVVPSFFMMTVSLVCAQGSAEDRILFHGKIFTGDPESPYAEAVAIHGDKIVAVGSLPEVVKAAPATSERVDLEGKSLFPGFIDSHSHSIDGGLTLISADASEKVQKLEDLAPFVESARKTGRGMRGDILEIYGMPLEFWSHTDVLNAQFDTGAYEKQSVVLRGMDGHTAWANRALLQRAGITADFLKKLSDGERSYYGVDKALQPNGFLVDAGVEKIEPLLPPPTDAELLAAGRAALQYNYSLGITAWLDPLATDYVLKAYKLLADHGELSSQVVAFPQVFAKDPAAELAVVQKTREIYKSVPNLHLTGIKVFADGVVEFPSQTANLSKPYKNKGRNGDLLFDPKMFAELCVIADKQGLIIHVHALGDGAVKAALDGIAEARKANGNSGLPHTLTHEQFVRPEDFSRFRELGVVSALQLFWAEASSDTIELIKPYLDPEIYRWQYPARSILDNGGIISGASDWPVSTANVFRAIYQAETRKGPEGVLDPSQAMPREAMFYAYTRNSAHAMNLDSIGTIAAGKHADLVLLDRDVLTISPEQMRDTKVVWTMVAGKTVYRAK
;
A
#
# COMPACT_ATOMS: atom_id res chain seq x y z
N MET A 1 38.10 -75.25 34.02
CA MET A 1 36.65 -75.39 34.33
C MET A 1 36.15 -74.07 34.80
N SER A 2 35.23 -73.50 34.12
CA SER A 2 34.11 -72.58 34.32
C SER A 2 34.04 -71.52 33.24
N ARG A 3 32.98 -71.54 32.48
CA ARG A 3 32.61 -70.67 31.38
C ARG A 3 32.03 -69.40 31.98
N PHE A 4 32.50 -68.22 31.56
CA PHE A 4 31.81 -66.91 31.77
C PHE A 4 31.15 -66.45 30.45
N SER A 5 29.85 -66.42 30.45
CA SER A 5 29.00 -65.94 29.40
C SER A 5 28.96 -64.44 29.43
N ARG A 6 29.34 -63.74 28.31
CA ARG A 6 29.16 -62.32 28.09
C ARG A 6 27.74 -62.11 27.56
N ARG A 7 26.88 -61.46 28.34
CA ARG A 7 25.62 -60.87 27.88
C ARG A 7 25.88 -59.49 27.29
N SER A 8 25.73 -59.35 25.98
CA SER A 8 25.65 -58.04 25.28
C SER A 8 24.34 -57.38 25.65
N ARG A 9 24.44 -56.20 26.27
CA ARG A 9 23.30 -55.26 26.40
C ARG A 9 23.22 -54.43 25.14
N MET A 10 22.18 -54.66 24.36
CA MET A 10 21.78 -53.83 23.22
C MET A 10 21.10 -52.57 23.77
N MET A 11 21.78 -51.42 23.65
CA MET A 11 21.25 -50.10 24.02
C MET A 11 20.38 -49.64 22.88
N MET A 12 19.05 -49.66 23.08
CA MET A 12 18.06 -49.11 22.15
C MET A 12 18.13 -47.57 22.25
N LEU A 13 18.66 -46.93 21.22
CA LEU A 13 18.52 -45.47 21.04
C LEU A 13 17.06 -45.19 20.65
N VAL A 14 16.31 -44.60 21.58
CA VAL A 14 15.00 -43.99 21.29
C VAL A 14 15.26 -42.62 20.71
N VAL A 15 15.09 -42.48 19.40
CA VAL A 15 15.06 -41.16 18.72
C VAL A 15 13.65 -40.60 18.92
N PRO A 16 13.47 -39.44 19.54
CA PRO A 16 12.16 -38.82 19.60
C PRO A 16 11.82 -38.28 18.21
N SER A 17 10.86 -38.92 17.54
CA SER A 17 10.21 -38.35 16.36
C SER A 17 9.45 -37.09 16.76
N PHE A 18 10.01 -35.93 16.45
CA PHE A 18 9.29 -34.67 16.47
C PHE A 18 8.25 -34.73 15.35
N PHE A 19 7.01 -35.00 15.71
CA PHE A 19 5.86 -34.86 14.82
C PHE A 19 5.64 -33.38 14.62
N MET A 20 6.16 -32.84 13.53
CA MET A 20 5.87 -31.48 13.06
C MET A 20 4.42 -31.48 12.60
N MET A 21 3.52 -31.05 13.48
CA MET A 21 2.11 -30.86 13.16
C MET A 21 2.03 -29.65 12.23
N THR A 22 2.10 -29.89 10.92
CA THR A 22 1.73 -28.92 9.92
C THR A 22 0.23 -28.65 10.08
N VAL A 23 -0.10 -27.56 10.75
CA VAL A 23 -1.45 -27.00 10.72
C VAL A 23 -1.66 -26.47 9.30
N SER A 24 -2.13 -27.32 8.40
CA SER A 24 -2.72 -26.87 7.14
C SER A 24 -4.00 -26.12 7.49
N LEU A 25 -3.93 -24.79 7.59
CA LEU A 25 -5.11 -23.94 7.48
C LEU A 25 -5.62 -24.07 6.04
N VAL A 26 -6.38 -25.12 5.79
CA VAL A 26 -7.25 -25.17 4.62
C VAL A 26 -8.36 -24.14 4.91
N CYS A 27 -8.25 -22.94 4.34
CA CYS A 27 -9.42 -22.09 4.14
C CYS A 27 -10.37 -22.92 3.27
N ALA A 28 -11.42 -23.48 3.87
CA ALA A 28 -12.52 -24.05 3.14
C ALA A 28 -13.16 -22.87 2.35
N GLN A 29 -12.75 -22.68 1.10
CA GLN A 29 -13.49 -21.83 0.16
C GLN A 29 -14.86 -22.49 -0.01
N GLY A 30 -15.88 -21.92 0.64
CA GLY A 30 -17.26 -22.34 0.43
C GLY A 30 -17.59 -22.25 -1.08
N SER A 31 -18.38 -23.20 -1.58
CA SER A 31 -18.95 -23.08 -2.92
C SER A 31 -19.73 -21.76 -3.00
N ALA A 32 -19.73 -21.11 -4.17
CA ALA A 32 -20.61 -19.97 -4.40
C ALA A 32 -22.06 -20.50 -4.32
N GLU A 33 -22.79 -20.05 -3.30
CA GLU A 33 -24.17 -20.48 -3.02
C GLU A 33 -25.13 -19.34 -3.31
N ASP A 34 -26.33 -19.70 -3.76
CA ASP A 34 -27.39 -18.72 -3.98
C ASP A 34 -27.89 -18.20 -2.63
N ARG A 35 -27.85 -16.88 -2.43
CA ARG A 35 -28.21 -16.25 -1.16
C ARG A 35 -29.08 -15.03 -1.33
N ILE A 36 -29.96 -14.80 -0.35
CA ILE A 36 -30.67 -13.53 -0.14
C ILE A 36 -30.19 -12.97 1.19
N LEU A 37 -29.49 -11.84 1.15
CA LEU A 37 -29.03 -11.09 2.31
C LEU A 37 -30.08 -10.04 2.64
N PHE A 38 -30.56 -9.96 3.88
CA PHE A 38 -31.63 -9.06 4.28
C PHE A 38 -31.53 -8.66 5.76
N HIS A 39 -32.38 -7.72 6.20
CA HIS A 39 -32.44 -7.23 7.56
C HIS A 39 -31.10 -6.66 8.05
N GLY A 40 -30.44 -5.86 7.20
CA GLY A 40 -29.22 -5.11 7.48
C GLY A 40 -29.30 -3.67 6.99
N LYS A 41 -28.28 -2.89 7.32
CA LYS A 41 -28.05 -1.55 6.76
C LYS A 41 -27.20 -1.72 5.52
N ILE A 42 -27.83 -1.84 4.34
CA ILE A 42 -27.14 -2.12 3.09
C ILE A 42 -26.80 -0.81 2.39
N PHE A 43 -25.49 -0.45 2.37
CA PHE A 43 -24.96 0.65 1.58
C PHE A 43 -24.55 0.13 0.21
N THR A 44 -25.15 0.68 -0.86
CA THR A 44 -24.95 0.15 -2.22
C THR A 44 -23.68 0.67 -2.90
N GLY A 45 -23.14 1.81 -2.46
CA GLY A 45 -22.09 2.54 -3.18
C GLY A 45 -22.60 3.31 -4.40
N ASP A 46 -23.90 3.29 -4.69
CA ASP A 46 -24.53 4.07 -5.74
C ASP A 46 -25.19 5.33 -5.15
N PRO A 47 -24.73 6.56 -5.50
CA PRO A 47 -25.31 7.79 -4.94
C PRO A 47 -26.75 8.06 -5.36
N GLU A 48 -27.25 7.47 -6.45
CA GLU A 48 -28.64 7.61 -6.88
C GLU A 48 -29.59 6.70 -6.08
N SER A 49 -29.05 5.59 -5.53
CA SER A 49 -29.80 4.63 -4.71
C SER A 49 -28.91 4.10 -3.59
N PRO A 50 -28.52 4.95 -2.60
CA PRO A 50 -27.43 4.64 -1.68
C PRO A 50 -27.75 3.52 -0.68
N TYR A 51 -29.02 3.13 -0.53
CA TYR A 51 -29.44 2.10 0.42
C TYR A 51 -30.43 1.12 -0.19
N ALA A 52 -30.40 -0.14 0.30
CA ALA A 52 -31.32 -1.20 -0.08
C ALA A 52 -31.78 -2.00 1.16
N GLU A 53 -32.90 -2.75 1.02
CA GLU A 53 -33.39 -3.66 2.07
C GLU A 53 -32.84 -5.07 1.95
N ALA A 54 -32.55 -5.51 0.70
CA ALA A 54 -32.05 -6.84 0.43
C ALA A 54 -31.18 -6.90 -0.83
N VAL A 55 -30.36 -7.96 -0.90
CA VAL A 55 -29.50 -8.31 -2.04
C VAL A 55 -29.64 -9.79 -2.33
N ALA A 56 -29.84 -10.18 -3.60
CA ALA A 56 -29.77 -11.57 -4.03
C ALA A 56 -28.47 -11.82 -4.80
N ILE A 57 -27.83 -12.94 -4.48
CA ILE A 57 -26.59 -13.44 -5.09
C ILE A 57 -26.91 -14.77 -5.78
N HIS A 58 -26.41 -14.95 -7.01
CA HIS A 58 -26.42 -16.21 -7.74
C HIS A 58 -25.01 -16.47 -8.28
N GLY A 59 -24.38 -17.52 -7.80
CA GLY A 59 -22.99 -17.81 -8.11
C GLY A 59 -22.05 -16.69 -7.68
N ASP A 60 -21.33 -16.09 -8.63
CA ASP A 60 -20.37 -15.00 -8.41
C ASP A 60 -20.99 -13.59 -8.57
N LYS A 61 -22.29 -13.50 -8.89
CA LYS A 61 -22.94 -12.24 -9.27
C LYS A 61 -24.07 -11.83 -8.33
N ILE A 62 -24.25 -10.52 -8.20
CA ILE A 62 -25.44 -9.91 -7.65
C ILE A 62 -26.52 -9.96 -8.74
N VAL A 63 -27.68 -10.52 -8.44
CA VAL A 63 -28.80 -10.65 -9.42
C VAL A 63 -29.94 -9.72 -9.14
N ALA A 64 -30.14 -9.27 -7.90
CA ALA A 64 -31.16 -8.28 -7.54
C ALA A 64 -30.74 -7.47 -6.31
N VAL A 65 -31.16 -6.20 -6.29
CA VAL A 65 -30.97 -5.24 -5.18
C VAL A 65 -32.24 -4.41 -5.06
N GLY A 66 -32.74 -4.17 -3.87
CA GLY A 66 -33.95 -3.35 -3.68
C GLY A 66 -34.75 -3.74 -2.45
N SER A 67 -36.09 -3.66 -2.54
CA SER A 67 -36.98 -4.12 -1.48
C SER A 67 -36.93 -5.64 -1.31
N LEU A 68 -37.13 -6.15 -0.09
CA LEU A 68 -37.09 -7.58 0.15
C LEU A 68 -38.09 -8.40 -0.72
N PRO A 69 -39.36 -7.95 -0.95
CA PRO A 69 -40.26 -8.68 -1.81
C PRO A 69 -39.78 -8.78 -3.27
N GLU A 70 -39.20 -7.72 -3.82
CA GLU A 70 -38.69 -7.69 -5.21
C GLU A 70 -37.47 -8.62 -5.35
N VAL A 71 -36.55 -8.57 -4.39
CA VAL A 71 -35.34 -9.39 -4.36
C VAL A 71 -35.69 -10.88 -4.23
N VAL A 72 -36.64 -11.23 -3.35
CA VAL A 72 -37.14 -12.63 -3.22
C VAL A 72 -37.75 -13.15 -4.50
N LYS A 73 -38.49 -12.30 -5.24
CA LYS A 73 -39.11 -12.67 -6.53
C LYS A 73 -38.07 -12.91 -7.63
N ALA A 74 -36.94 -12.17 -7.59
CA ALA A 74 -35.88 -12.24 -8.61
C ALA A 74 -34.85 -13.33 -8.33
N ALA A 75 -34.70 -13.72 -7.06
CA ALA A 75 -33.70 -14.72 -6.62
C ALA A 75 -34.11 -16.15 -7.06
N PRO A 76 -33.14 -17.05 -7.26
CA PRO A 76 -33.41 -18.48 -7.39
C PRO A 76 -34.25 -19.02 -6.21
N ALA A 77 -35.20 -19.90 -6.49
CA ALA A 77 -36.10 -20.42 -5.45
C ALA A 77 -35.40 -21.21 -4.34
N THR A 78 -34.18 -21.68 -4.60
CA THR A 78 -33.33 -22.43 -3.69
C THR A 78 -32.43 -21.55 -2.84
N SER A 79 -32.45 -20.22 -3.01
CA SER A 79 -31.54 -19.30 -2.33
C SER A 79 -31.68 -19.38 -0.81
N GLU A 80 -30.54 -19.53 -0.14
CA GLU A 80 -30.44 -19.42 1.32
C GLU A 80 -30.80 -18.01 1.78
N ARG A 81 -31.63 -17.89 2.82
CA ARG A 81 -31.94 -16.60 3.44
C ARG A 81 -30.99 -16.34 4.59
N VAL A 82 -30.19 -15.28 4.49
CA VAL A 82 -29.21 -14.87 5.51
C VAL A 82 -29.67 -13.58 6.16
N ASP A 83 -30.03 -13.66 7.43
CA ASP A 83 -30.36 -12.50 8.27
C ASP A 83 -29.08 -11.77 8.68
N LEU A 84 -28.94 -10.50 8.35
CA LEU A 84 -27.81 -9.66 8.71
C LEU A 84 -27.91 -9.05 10.12
N GLU A 85 -29.00 -9.32 10.85
CA GLU A 85 -29.19 -8.93 12.26
C GLU A 85 -29.00 -7.43 12.52
N GLY A 86 -29.38 -6.58 11.60
CA GLY A 86 -29.23 -5.13 11.67
C GLY A 86 -27.82 -4.60 11.43
N LYS A 87 -26.85 -5.47 11.11
CA LYS A 87 -25.48 -5.10 10.81
C LYS A 87 -25.35 -4.37 9.46
N SER A 88 -24.23 -3.69 9.22
CA SER A 88 -23.97 -2.98 7.96
C SER A 88 -23.33 -3.86 6.91
N LEU A 89 -23.93 -3.88 5.71
CA LEU A 89 -23.38 -4.53 4.51
C LEU A 89 -22.92 -3.45 3.53
N PHE A 90 -21.70 -3.61 3.03
CA PHE A 90 -21.09 -2.72 2.04
C PHE A 90 -20.62 -3.50 0.81
N PRO A 91 -20.40 -2.83 -0.35
CA PRO A 91 -19.51 -3.38 -1.37
C PRO A 91 -18.18 -3.72 -0.72
N GLY A 92 -17.51 -4.76 -1.17
CA GLY A 92 -16.14 -5.03 -0.72
C GLY A 92 -15.28 -3.78 -0.91
N PHE A 93 -14.49 -3.45 0.11
CA PHE A 93 -13.61 -2.28 0.04
C PHE A 93 -12.53 -2.48 -1.01
N ILE A 94 -12.10 -1.38 -1.60
CA ILE A 94 -11.09 -1.35 -2.65
C ILE A 94 -10.00 -0.36 -2.23
N ASP A 95 -8.76 -0.81 -2.27
CA ASP A 95 -7.58 0.01 -1.98
C ASP A 95 -6.94 0.47 -3.30
N SER A 96 -7.01 1.77 -3.59
CA SER A 96 -6.54 2.30 -4.88
C SER A 96 -5.03 2.56 -4.94
N HIS A 97 -4.28 2.21 -3.89
CA HIS A 97 -2.82 2.23 -3.85
C HIS A 97 -2.30 1.37 -2.69
N SER A 98 -1.82 0.18 -3.00
CA SER A 98 -1.32 -0.77 -2.00
C SER A 98 -0.25 -1.69 -2.60
N HIS A 99 0.91 -1.78 -1.99
CA HIS A 99 2.01 -2.69 -2.35
C HIS A 99 1.78 -4.05 -1.68
N SER A 100 0.68 -4.74 -2.06
CA SER A 100 0.17 -5.89 -1.32
C SER A 100 1.15 -7.07 -1.26
N ILE A 101 1.94 -7.32 -2.30
CA ILE A 101 2.95 -8.40 -2.25
C ILE A 101 4.10 -8.03 -1.31
N ASP A 102 4.57 -6.78 -1.33
CA ASP A 102 5.61 -6.31 -0.41
C ASP A 102 5.10 -6.32 1.04
N GLY A 103 3.86 -5.90 1.27
CA GLY A 103 3.21 -6.05 2.56
C GLY A 103 3.13 -7.50 3.03
N GLY A 104 2.81 -8.43 2.14
CA GLY A 104 2.86 -9.86 2.43
C GLY A 104 4.26 -10.33 2.79
N LEU A 105 5.30 -9.84 2.11
CA LEU A 105 6.69 -10.12 2.46
C LEU A 105 7.05 -9.59 3.85
N THR A 106 6.60 -8.39 4.22
CA THR A 106 6.83 -7.86 5.58
C THR A 106 6.13 -8.71 6.65
N LEU A 107 4.90 -9.19 6.40
CA LEU A 107 4.17 -10.05 7.34
C LEU A 107 4.89 -11.37 7.64
N ILE A 108 5.59 -11.95 6.65
CA ILE A 108 6.35 -13.19 6.85
C ILE A 108 7.80 -12.94 7.26
N SER A 109 8.28 -11.69 7.24
CA SER A 109 9.64 -11.26 7.61
C SER A 109 9.71 -10.65 9.02
N ALA A 110 10.78 -9.92 9.32
CA ALA A 110 10.95 -9.18 10.57
C ALA A 110 10.39 -7.77 10.43
N ASP A 111 9.13 -7.62 10.78
CA ASP A 111 8.42 -6.35 10.79
C ASP A 111 8.35 -5.78 12.21
N ALA A 112 8.87 -4.58 12.39
CA ALA A 112 8.95 -3.84 13.65
C ALA A 112 7.86 -2.78 13.83
N SER A 113 7.06 -2.46 12.80
CA SER A 113 6.14 -1.31 12.70
C SER A 113 5.29 -1.04 13.95
N GLU A 114 4.70 -2.07 14.56
CA GLU A 114 3.90 -1.92 15.78
C GLU A 114 4.62 -2.39 17.07
N LYS A 115 5.86 -2.88 16.93
CA LYS A 115 6.61 -3.53 18.03
C LYS A 115 7.74 -2.67 18.55
N VAL A 116 8.27 -1.77 17.73
CA VAL A 116 9.40 -0.89 18.06
C VAL A 116 8.92 0.55 17.89
N GLN A 117 8.51 1.14 18.99
CA GLN A 117 8.06 2.54 19.03
C GLN A 117 9.12 3.48 19.58
N LYS A 118 10.14 2.92 20.25
CA LYS A 118 11.24 3.66 20.86
C LYS A 118 12.56 3.03 20.47
N LEU A 119 13.59 3.86 20.37
CA LEU A 119 14.91 3.43 19.97
C LEU A 119 15.52 2.34 20.90
N GLU A 120 15.15 2.36 22.19
CA GLU A 120 15.58 1.36 23.18
C GLU A 120 15.01 -0.04 22.94
N ASP A 121 13.85 -0.16 22.24
CA ASP A 121 13.21 -1.44 21.92
C ASP A 121 13.85 -2.10 20.67
N LEU A 122 14.61 -1.35 19.89
CA LEU A 122 15.14 -1.81 18.60
C LEU A 122 16.16 -2.94 18.74
N ALA A 123 17.19 -2.77 19.59
CA ALA A 123 18.26 -3.75 19.71
C ALA A 123 17.76 -5.14 20.17
N PRO A 124 16.85 -5.27 21.16
CA PRO A 124 16.25 -6.55 21.51
C PRO A 124 15.45 -7.18 20.36
N PHE A 125 14.72 -6.38 19.57
CA PHE A 125 13.95 -6.86 18.42
C PHE A 125 14.88 -7.41 17.33
N VAL A 126 15.89 -6.64 16.92
CA VAL A 126 16.88 -7.04 15.88
C VAL A 126 17.63 -8.30 16.30
N GLU A 127 18.05 -8.40 17.58
CA GLU A 127 18.74 -9.58 18.09
C GLU A 127 17.84 -10.83 18.11
N SER A 128 16.53 -10.66 18.42
CA SER A 128 15.56 -11.74 18.32
C SER A 128 15.37 -12.19 16.87
N ALA A 129 15.26 -11.26 15.92
CA ALA A 129 15.15 -11.56 14.49
C ALA A 129 16.40 -12.30 14.00
N ARG A 130 17.59 -11.84 14.35
CA ARG A 130 18.87 -12.48 14.01
C ARG A 130 18.93 -13.92 14.52
N LYS A 131 18.59 -14.17 15.79
CA LYS A 131 18.65 -15.50 16.42
C LYS A 131 17.66 -16.49 15.83
N THR A 132 16.48 -16.01 15.45
CA THR A 132 15.43 -16.85 14.84
C THR A 132 15.60 -17.04 13.34
N GLY A 133 16.50 -16.27 12.71
CA GLY A 133 16.65 -16.21 11.25
C GLY A 133 15.52 -15.45 10.55
N ARG A 134 14.57 -14.87 11.31
CA ARG A 134 13.48 -14.09 10.75
C ARG A 134 14.02 -12.76 10.22
N GLY A 135 13.72 -12.44 8.96
CA GLY A 135 14.27 -11.26 8.28
C GLY A 135 15.63 -11.49 7.62
N MET A 136 16.17 -12.71 7.67
CA MET A 136 17.37 -13.03 6.89
C MET A 136 17.03 -13.16 5.41
N ARG A 137 17.70 -12.34 4.58
CA ARG A 137 17.71 -12.47 3.12
C ARG A 137 19.12 -12.85 2.67
N GLY A 138 19.33 -14.13 2.43
CA GLY A 138 20.66 -14.68 2.28
C GLY A 138 21.49 -14.45 3.56
N ASP A 139 22.57 -13.67 3.45
CA ASP A 139 23.44 -13.31 4.57
C ASP A 139 23.19 -11.88 5.12
N ILE A 140 22.16 -11.19 4.63
CA ILE A 140 21.77 -9.84 5.08
C ILE A 140 20.57 -9.95 6.03
N LEU A 141 20.65 -9.30 7.18
CA LEU A 141 19.53 -9.14 8.10
C LEU A 141 18.77 -7.87 7.74
N GLU A 142 17.52 -8.02 7.29
CA GLU A 142 16.63 -6.95 6.87
C GLU A 142 15.45 -6.83 7.83
N ILE A 143 15.26 -5.64 8.39
CA ILE A 143 14.19 -5.31 9.34
C ILE A 143 13.36 -4.18 8.74
N TYR A 144 12.05 -4.36 8.70
CA TYR A 144 11.10 -3.39 8.16
C TYR A 144 10.44 -2.55 9.26
N GLY A 145 9.87 -1.41 8.88
CA GLY A 145 8.94 -0.63 9.68
C GLY A 145 9.60 0.26 10.75
N MET A 146 10.77 0.85 10.44
CA MET A 146 11.43 1.77 11.37
C MET A 146 10.73 3.13 11.40
N PRO A 147 10.45 3.69 12.60
CA PRO A 147 10.02 5.09 12.75
C PRO A 147 11.04 6.06 12.14
N LEU A 148 10.57 7.08 11.42
CA LEU A 148 11.44 8.03 10.70
C LEU A 148 12.33 8.86 11.63
N GLU A 149 11.87 9.12 12.85
CA GLU A 149 12.64 9.83 13.86
C GLU A 149 13.97 9.14 14.24
N PHE A 150 14.07 7.81 14.03
CA PHE A 150 15.29 7.05 14.32
C PHE A 150 16.49 7.49 13.46
N TRP A 151 16.23 8.07 12.30
CA TRP A 151 17.26 8.58 11.40
C TRP A 151 18.02 9.78 11.96
N SER A 152 17.46 10.45 12.96
CA SER A 152 18.15 11.50 13.71
C SER A 152 19.18 10.96 14.73
N HIS A 153 19.21 9.63 14.94
CA HIS A 153 20.02 8.93 15.95
C HIS A 153 20.99 7.92 15.33
N THR A 154 21.55 8.24 14.16
CA THR A 154 22.47 7.32 13.45
C THR A 154 23.73 6.96 14.25
N ASP A 155 24.17 7.82 15.14
CA ASP A 155 25.27 7.54 16.09
C ASP A 155 24.94 6.38 17.05
N VAL A 156 23.70 6.32 17.55
CA VAL A 156 23.22 5.22 18.41
C VAL A 156 23.11 3.94 17.59
N LEU A 157 22.58 4.00 16.37
CA LEU A 157 22.47 2.84 15.47
C LEU A 157 23.86 2.28 15.13
N ASN A 158 24.82 3.15 14.80
CA ASN A 158 26.20 2.75 14.53
C ASN A 158 26.85 2.09 15.76
N ALA A 159 26.67 2.66 16.96
CA ALA A 159 27.21 2.08 18.18
C ALA A 159 26.63 0.67 18.47
N GLN A 160 25.37 0.44 18.13
CA GLN A 160 24.68 -0.83 18.36
C GLN A 160 25.00 -1.89 17.28
N PHE A 161 25.00 -1.51 16.00
CA PHE A 161 24.99 -2.45 14.88
C PHE A 161 26.26 -2.44 14.01
N ASP A 162 27.30 -1.68 14.38
CA ASP A 162 28.65 -1.75 13.78
C ASP A 162 29.65 -2.55 14.62
N THR A 163 29.21 -3.15 15.71
CA THR A 163 30.07 -3.79 16.71
C THR A 163 29.60 -5.18 17.08
N GLY A 164 30.45 -5.96 17.72
CA GLY A 164 30.12 -7.27 18.28
C GLY A 164 29.63 -8.26 17.22
N ALA A 165 28.45 -8.84 17.41
CA ALA A 165 27.87 -9.82 16.50
C ALA A 165 27.55 -9.24 15.11
N TYR A 166 27.40 -7.91 15.01
CA TYR A 166 27.03 -7.22 13.78
C TYR A 166 28.25 -6.66 13.01
N GLU A 167 29.47 -6.75 13.53
CA GLU A 167 30.68 -6.21 12.88
C GLU A 167 30.88 -6.74 11.45
N LYS A 168 30.53 -8.02 11.23
CA LYS A 168 30.62 -8.70 9.92
C LYS A 168 29.26 -9.06 9.32
N GLN A 169 28.19 -8.94 10.11
CA GLN A 169 26.82 -9.19 9.66
C GLN A 169 26.30 -7.95 8.92
N SER A 170 25.95 -8.10 7.65
CA SER A 170 25.24 -7.03 6.94
C SER A 170 23.85 -6.84 7.54
N VAL A 171 23.51 -5.60 7.90
CA VAL A 171 22.20 -5.23 8.47
C VAL A 171 21.64 -4.05 7.71
N VAL A 172 20.36 -4.12 7.36
CA VAL A 172 19.57 -3.00 6.87
C VAL A 172 18.29 -2.86 7.69
N LEU A 173 18.00 -1.63 8.11
CA LEU A 173 16.78 -1.21 8.77
C LEU A 173 16.00 -0.35 7.78
N ARG A 174 14.80 -0.78 7.40
CA ARG A 174 13.94 -0.08 6.43
C ARG A 174 13.00 0.89 7.13
N GLY A 175 12.96 2.12 6.68
CA GLY A 175 11.97 3.10 7.12
C GLY A 175 10.54 2.67 6.79
N MET A 176 9.60 3.08 7.62
CA MET A 176 8.18 2.84 7.39
C MET A 176 7.65 3.57 6.14
N ASP A 177 8.35 4.61 5.69
CA ASP A 177 8.01 5.40 4.50
C ASP A 177 8.31 4.69 3.16
N GLY A 178 9.02 3.56 3.18
CA GLY A 178 9.45 2.85 1.97
C GLY A 178 10.55 3.54 1.17
N HIS A 179 10.95 4.76 1.55
CA HIS A 179 11.96 5.59 0.88
C HIS A 179 13.29 5.63 1.60
N THR A 180 13.31 5.37 2.91
CA THR A 180 14.50 5.50 3.75
C THR A 180 15.00 4.16 4.27
N ALA A 181 16.29 4.11 4.56
CA ALA A 181 16.92 3.00 5.27
C ALA A 181 18.13 3.47 6.08
N TRP A 182 18.51 2.64 7.03
CA TRP A 182 19.83 2.70 7.63
C TRP A 182 20.55 1.37 7.36
N ALA A 183 21.80 1.45 6.90
CA ALA A 183 22.66 0.31 6.63
C ALA A 183 23.90 0.36 7.52
N ASN A 184 24.26 -0.76 8.15
CA ASN A 184 25.45 -0.82 8.96
C ASN A 184 26.73 -0.76 8.10
N ARG A 185 27.86 -0.53 8.73
CA ARG A 185 29.17 -0.42 8.05
C ARG A 185 29.49 -1.61 7.16
N ALA A 186 29.16 -2.83 7.59
CA ALA A 186 29.40 -4.03 6.80
C ALA A 186 28.65 -4.00 5.46
N LEU A 187 27.38 -3.58 5.47
CA LEU A 187 26.57 -3.47 4.25
C LEU A 187 27.00 -2.29 3.37
N LEU A 188 27.30 -1.13 3.98
CA LEU A 188 27.79 0.04 3.24
C LEU A 188 29.10 -0.27 2.49
N GLN A 189 30.04 -0.99 3.11
CA GLN A 189 31.28 -1.42 2.45
C GLN A 189 31.01 -2.35 1.28
N ARG A 190 30.10 -3.32 1.41
CA ARG A 190 29.68 -4.21 0.31
C ARG A 190 29.05 -3.45 -0.83
N ALA A 191 28.27 -2.40 -0.54
CA ALA A 191 27.65 -1.52 -1.54
C ALA A 191 28.63 -0.54 -2.19
N GLY A 192 29.87 -0.46 -1.70
CA GLY A 192 30.85 0.52 -2.14
C GLY A 192 30.52 1.96 -1.72
N ILE A 193 29.65 2.14 -0.73
CA ILE A 193 29.31 3.45 -0.15
C ILE A 193 30.40 3.82 0.87
N THR A 194 31.43 4.49 0.37
CA THR A 194 32.61 4.89 1.14
C THR A 194 32.79 6.41 1.10
N ALA A 195 33.64 6.94 1.98
CA ALA A 195 33.98 8.36 1.93
C ALA A 195 34.53 8.80 0.56
N ASP A 196 35.34 7.95 -0.09
CA ASP A 196 35.91 8.25 -1.41
C ASP A 196 34.87 8.20 -2.53
N PHE A 197 33.84 7.37 -2.40
CA PHE A 197 32.66 7.41 -3.27
C PHE A 197 31.90 8.71 -3.07
N LEU A 198 31.56 9.07 -1.84
CA LEU A 198 30.77 10.25 -1.50
C LEU A 198 31.44 11.57 -1.89
N LYS A 199 32.78 11.66 -1.82
CA LYS A 199 33.54 12.83 -2.27
C LYS A 199 33.46 13.10 -3.78
N LYS A 200 33.15 12.09 -4.58
CA LYS A 200 33.03 12.21 -6.04
C LYS A 200 31.65 12.65 -6.50
N LEU A 201 30.65 12.60 -5.60
CA LEU A 201 29.28 12.98 -5.90
C LEU A 201 29.11 14.50 -5.86
N SER A 202 28.23 15.03 -6.70
CA SER A 202 27.70 16.38 -6.55
C SER A 202 26.92 16.52 -5.24
N ASP A 203 26.67 17.75 -4.80
CA ASP A 203 25.90 17.98 -3.56
C ASP A 203 24.47 17.43 -3.66
N GLY A 204 23.86 17.48 -4.86
CA GLY A 204 22.55 16.87 -5.13
C GLY A 204 22.59 15.36 -4.95
N GLU A 205 23.49 14.67 -5.64
CA GLU A 205 23.64 13.21 -5.52
C GLU A 205 24.01 12.77 -4.09
N ARG A 206 24.86 13.55 -3.41
CA ARG A 206 25.27 13.25 -2.03
C ARG A 206 24.13 13.36 -1.04
N SER A 207 23.09 14.16 -1.33
CA SER A 207 21.94 14.32 -0.43
C SER A 207 21.14 13.04 -0.19
N TYR A 208 21.33 12.01 -1.02
CA TYR A 208 20.73 10.68 -0.83
C TYR A 208 21.48 9.80 0.19
N TYR A 209 22.57 10.30 0.78
CA TYR A 209 23.41 9.59 1.74
C TYR A 209 23.64 10.42 2.99
N GLY A 210 23.41 9.84 4.14
CA GLY A 210 23.79 10.46 5.41
C GLY A 210 25.30 10.46 5.60
N VAL A 211 25.85 11.61 5.99
CA VAL A 211 27.28 11.80 6.22
C VAL A 211 27.54 12.53 7.53
N ASP A 212 28.69 12.26 8.12
CA ASP A 212 29.24 13.06 9.21
C ASP A 212 30.00 14.31 8.68
N LYS A 213 30.56 15.11 9.61
CA LYS A 213 31.34 16.31 9.26
C LYS A 213 32.60 16.03 8.45
N ALA A 214 33.10 14.80 8.48
CA ALA A 214 34.28 14.34 7.73
C ALA A 214 33.93 13.64 6.41
N LEU A 215 32.64 13.72 5.98
CA LEU A 215 32.08 13.02 4.82
C LEU A 215 32.20 11.49 4.92
N GLN A 216 32.23 10.94 6.16
CA GLN A 216 32.08 9.50 6.34
C GLN A 216 30.61 9.13 6.29
N PRO A 217 30.23 8.01 5.66
CA PRO A 217 28.84 7.56 5.66
C PRO A 217 28.41 7.19 7.09
N ASN A 218 27.24 7.69 7.51
CA ASN A 218 26.69 7.46 8.86
C ASN A 218 25.60 6.38 8.89
N GLY A 219 25.37 5.70 7.76
CA GLY A 219 24.39 4.63 7.62
C GLY A 219 23.08 5.05 6.99
N PHE A 220 22.64 6.29 7.15
CA PHE A 220 21.36 6.75 6.59
C PHE A 220 21.41 6.80 5.05
N LEU A 221 20.34 6.29 4.42
CA LEU A 221 20.14 6.23 2.97
C LEU A 221 18.70 6.68 2.65
N VAL A 222 18.53 7.36 1.54
CA VAL A 222 17.20 7.74 1.03
C VAL A 222 17.17 7.61 -0.49
N ASP A 223 16.04 7.19 -1.06
CA ASP A 223 15.78 7.07 -2.50
C ASP A 223 16.96 6.38 -3.24
N ALA A 224 17.68 7.10 -4.11
CA ALA A 224 18.85 6.56 -4.84
C ALA A 224 19.94 5.95 -3.95
N GLY A 225 20.05 6.38 -2.70
CA GLY A 225 20.93 5.77 -1.70
C GLY A 225 20.44 4.36 -1.31
N VAL A 226 19.14 4.18 -1.16
CA VAL A 226 18.52 2.87 -0.90
C VAL A 226 18.66 1.97 -2.12
N GLU A 227 18.37 2.47 -3.33
CA GLU A 227 18.52 1.71 -4.58
C GLU A 227 19.94 1.12 -4.75
N LYS A 228 20.96 1.78 -4.19
CA LYS A 228 22.34 1.30 -4.31
C LYS A 228 22.61 0.02 -3.51
N ILE A 229 21.85 -0.29 -2.48
CA ILE A 229 21.99 -1.54 -1.70
C ILE A 229 21.08 -2.66 -2.20
N GLU A 230 20.02 -2.36 -2.94
CA GLU A 230 19.05 -3.34 -3.44
C GLU A 230 19.69 -4.53 -4.19
N PRO A 231 20.65 -4.34 -5.11
CA PRO A 231 21.26 -5.47 -5.83
C PRO A 231 22.02 -6.48 -4.96
N LEU A 232 22.28 -6.12 -3.69
CA LEU A 232 22.96 -7.02 -2.73
C LEU A 232 21.97 -7.96 -2.03
N LEU A 233 20.67 -7.64 -2.03
CA LEU A 233 19.64 -8.46 -1.43
C LEU A 233 19.19 -9.54 -2.43
N PRO A 234 19.24 -10.83 -2.06
CA PRO A 234 18.70 -11.86 -2.93
C PRO A 234 17.21 -11.63 -3.22
N PRO A 235 16.76 -11.85 -4.46
CA PRO A 235 15.34 -11.78 -4.76
C PRO A 235 14.57 -12.86 -3.99
N PRO A 236 13.28 -12.60 -3.64
CA PRO A 236 12.44 -13.61 -2.99
C PRO A 236 12.31 -14.87 -3.86
N THR A 237 12.32 -16.03 -3.22
CA THR A 237 12.06 -17.32 -3.88
C THR A 237 10.57 -17.48 -4.21
N ASP A 238 10.23 -18.40 -5.11
CA ASP A 238 8.84 -18.70 -5.47
C ASP A 238 8.00 -19.14 -4.26
N ALA A 239 8.60 -19.87 -3.33
CA ALA A 239 7.94 -20.28 -2.08
C ALA A 239 7.65 -19.08 -1.17
N GLU A 240 8.58 -18.13 -1.05
CA GLU A 240 8.39 -16.89 -0.29
C GLU A 240 7.35 -16.00 -0.96
N LEU A 241 7.38 -15.84 -2.29
CA LEU A 241 6.40 -15.07 -3.04
C LEU A 241 4.98 -15.63 -2.88
N LEU A 242 4.81 -16.95 -2.95
CA LEU A 242 3.51 -17.58 -2.74
C LEU A 242 3.04 -17.43 -1.28
N ALA A 243 3.94 -17.57 -0.31
CA ALA A 243 3.63 -17.36 1.10
C ALA A 243 3.25 -15.91 1.39
N ALA A 244 3.99 -14.95 0.83
CA ALA A 244 3.69 -13.51 0.93
C ALA A 244 2.33 -13.17 0.30
N GLY A 245 2.07 -13.66 -0.90
CA GLY A 245 0.79 -13.46 -1.57
C GLY A 245 -0.39 -14.00 -0.75
N ARG A 246 -0.27 -15.20 -0.16
CA ARG A 246 -1.28 -15.77 0.75
C ARG A 246 -1.47 -14.93 2.02
N ALA A 247 -0.38 -14.45 2.60
CA ALA A 247 -0.44 -13.57 3.78
C ALA A 247 -1.15 -12.25 3.44
N ALA A 248 -0.84 -11.64 2.29
CA ALA A 248 -1.49 -10.43 1.79
C ALA A 248 -3.00 -10.62 1.56
N LEU A 249 -3.41 -11.73 0.92
CA LEU A 249 -4.82 -12.07 0.74
C LEU A 249 -5.55 -12.15 2.08
N GLN A 250 -4.99 -12.88 3.06
CA GLN A 250 -5.61 -13.03 4.38
C GLN A 250 -5.69 -11.71 5.13
N TYR A 251 -4.66 -10.87 5.07
CA TYR A 251 -4.66 -9.55 5.68
C TYR A 251 -5.73 -8.65 5.06
N ASN A 252 -5.76 -8.49 3.74
CA ASN A 252 -6.76 -7.69 3.04
C ASN A 252 -8.18 -8.18 3.31
N TYR A 253 -8.44 -9.49 3.24
CA TYR A 253 -9.76 -10.05 3.53
C TYR A 253 -10.19 -9.82 4.97
N SER A 254 -9.27 -9.85 5.94
CA SER A 254 -9.59 -9.55 7.34
C SER A 254 -10.03 -8.11 7.58
N LEU A 255 -9.67 -7.21 6.65
CA LEU A 255 -10.04 -5.79 6.64
C LEU A 255 -11.20 -5.46 5.69
N GLY A 256 -11.78 -6.47 5.02
CA GLY A 256 -12.89 -6.28 4.10
C GLY A 256 -12.47 -5.81 2.70
N ILE A 257 -11.17 -5.78 2.41
CA ILE A 257 -10.64 -5.37 1.11
C ILE A 257 -10.72 -6.55 0.14
N THR A 258 -11.39 -6.35 -0.99
CA THR A 258 -11.68 -7.38 -2.00
C THR A 258 -10.97 -7.14 -3.32
N ALA A 259 -10.45 -5.94 -3.54
CA ALA A 259 -9.67 -5.57 -4.73
C ALA A 259 -8.67 -4.47 -4.38
N TRP A 260 -7.59 -4.38 -5.15
CA TRP A 260 -6.58 -3.31 -4.97
C TRP A 260 -5.80 -3.00 -6.25
N LEU A 261 -5.22 -1.79 -6.26
CA LEU A 261 -4.22 -1.39 -7.23
C LEU A 261 -2.83 -1.53 -6.60
N ASP A 262 -1.97 -2.36 -7.22
CA ASP A 262 -0.56 -2.49 -6.87
C ASP A 262 0.27 -1.61 -7.83
N PRO A 263 0.76 -0.46 -7.35
CA PRO A 263 1.33 0.56 -8.23
C PRO A 263 2.82 0.35 -8.52
N LEU A 264 3.43 -0.75 -8.04
CA LEU A 264 4.84 -1.06 -8.27
C LEU A 264 5.00 -2.52 -8.73
N ALA A 265 4.45 -2.82 -9.91
CA ALA A 265 4.43 -4.14 -10.50
C ALA A 265 5.81 -4.55 -11.06
N THR A 266 6.75 -4.83 -10.17
CA THR A 266 8.05 -5.42 -10.50
C THR A 266 7.90 -6.88 -10.95
N ASP A 267 8.97 -7.46 -11.52
CA ASP A 267 8.96 -8.85 -11.99
C ASP A 267 8.54 -9.84 -10.90
N TYR A 268 9.04 -9.67 -9.66
CA TYR A 268 8.67 -10.58 -8.57
C TYR A 268 7.23 -10.35 -8.07
N VAL A 269 6.71 -9.13 -8.09
CA VAL A 269 5.32 -8.82 -7.74
C VAL A 269 4.37 -9.47 -8.73
N LEU A 270 4.60 -9.30 -10.03
CA LEU A 270 3.80 -9.95 -11.08
C LEU A 270 3.90 -11.47 -11.01
N LYS A 271 5.08 -12.00 -10.72
CA LYS A 271 5.30 -13.43 -10.51
C LYS A 271 4.52 -13.96 -9.30
N ALA A 272 4.45 -13.21 -8.19
CA ALA A 272 3.67 -13.59 -7.02
C ALA A 272 2.17 -13.70 -7.33
N TYR A 273 1.60 -12.73 -8.04
CA TYR A 273 0.20 -12.80 -8.49
C TYR A 273 -0.04 -13.96 -9.44
N LYS A 274 0.89 -14.21 -10.36
CA LYS A 274 0.79 -15.38 -11.25
C LYS A 274 0.85 -16.69 -10.47
N LEU A 275 1.72 -16.84 -9.49
CA LEU A 275 1.78 -18.02 -8.62
C LEU A 275 0.47 -18.25 -7.87
N LEU A 276 -0.14 -17.21 -7.30
CA LEU A 276 -1.46 -17.30 -6.67
C LEU A 276 -2.54 -17.75 -7.68
N ALA A 277 -2.53 -17.20 -8.89
CA ALA A 277 -3.48 -17.57 -9.94
C ALA A 277 -3.28 -19.01 -10.41
N ASP A 278 -2.04 -19.46 -10.62
CA ASP A 278 -1.70 -20.83 -11.00
C ASP A 278 -2.16 -21.87 -9.94
N HIS A 279 -2.25 -21.47 -8.66
CA HIS A 279 -2.81 -22.28 -7.58
C HIS A 279 -4.32 -22.10 -7.40
N GLY A 280 -4.99 -21.27 -8.23
CA GLY A 280 -6.42 -20.98 -8.10
C GLY A 280 -6.80 -20.16 -6.87
N GLU A 281 -5.85 -19.44 -6.30
CA GLU A 281 -6.01 -18.70 -5.04
C GLU A 281 -6.22 -17.18 -5.25
N LEU A 282 -5.93 -16.61 -6.43
CA LEU A 282 -6.16 -15.20 -6.75
C LEU A 282 -7.63 -14.97 -7.08
N SER A 283 -8.47 -14.76 -6.06
CA SER A 283 -9.91 -14.48 -6.23
C SER A 283 -10.19 -12.98 -6.39
N SER A 284 -9.40 -12.11 -5.79
CA SER A 284 -9.52 -10.66 -5.84
C SER A 284 -9.15 -10.09 -7.20
N GLN A 285 -9.81 -8.99 -7.59
CA GLN A 285 -9.39 -8.21 -8.76
C GLN A 285 -8.17 -7.38 -8.37
N VAL A 286 -7.06 -7.57 -9.07
CA VAL A 286 -5.81 -6.82 -8.88
C VAL A 286 -5.49 -6.04 -10.14
N VAL A 287 -5.32 -4.75 -10.01
CA VAL A 287 -4.73 -3.89 -11.04
C VAL A 287 -3.27 -3.66 -10.68
N ALA A 288 -2.34 -3.86 -11.62
CA ALA A 288 -0.92 -3.75 -11.36
C ALA A 288 -0.25 -2.85 -12.41
N PHE A 289 0.54 -1.87 -11.95
CA PHE A 289 1.16 -0.87 -12.81
C PHE A 289 2.69 -0.97 -12.80
N PRO A 290 3.30 -1.36 -13.93
CA PRO A 290 4.76 -1.28 -14.08
C PRO A 290 5.27 0.16 -13.95
N GLN A 291 6.42 0.32 -13.29
CA GLN A 291 7.09 1.61 -13.17
C GLN A 291 7.75 2.01 -14.49
N VAL A 292 7.67 3.32 -14.79
CA VAL A 292 8.39 3.98 -15.88
C VAL A 292 9.02 5.28 -15.36
N PHE A 293 10.08 5.75 -16.01
CA PHE A 293 10.91 6.85 -15.53
C PHE A 293 10.81 8.12 -16.40
N ALA A 294 10.06 8.08 -17.49
CA ALA A 294 9.95 9.16 -18.48
C ALA A 294 11.31 9.61 -19.05
N LYS A 295 12.25 8.69 -19.21
CA LYS A 295 13.57 8.96 -19.83
C LYS A 295 13.57 8.70 -21.33
N ASP A 296 12.90 7.65 -21.76
CA ASP A 296 12.61 7.30 -23.16
C ASP A 296 11.17 6.76 -23.23
N PRO A 297 10.17 7.65 -23.34
CA PRO A 297 8.75 7.26 -23.25
C PRO A 297 8.35 6.15 -24.21
N ALA A 298 8.83 6.18 -25.44
CA ALA A 298 8.47 5.19 -26.45
C ALA A 298 9.05 3.80 -26.14
N ALA A 299 10.32 3.74 -25.74
CA ALA A 299 10.99 2.49 -25.39
C ALA A 299 10.41 1.91 -24.08
N GLU A 300 10.19 2.73 -23.07
CA GLU A 300 9.61 2.30 -21.79
C GLU A 300 8.20 1.74 -21.97
N LEU A 301 7.34 2.42 -22.73
CA LEU A 301 5.98 1.94 -23.00
C LEU A 301 5.97 0.67 -23.88
N ALA A 302 6.96 0.47 -24.76
CA ALA A 302 7.10 -0.79 -25.48
C ALA A 302 7.39 -1.96 -24.52
N VAL A 303 8.19 -1.75 -23.47
CA VAL A 303 8.42 -2.75 -22.42
C VAL A 303 7.13 -3.04 -21.65
N VAL A 304 6.38 -2.00 -21.27
CA VAL A 304 5.07 -2.16 -20.62
C VAL A 304 4.11 -3.00 -21.46
N GLN A 305 4.01 -2.73 -22.76
CA GLN A 305 3.15 -3.52 -23.67
C GLN A 305 3.58 -4.98 -23.74
N LYS A 306 4.89 -5.25 -23.79
CA LYS A 306 5.41 -6.62 -23.74
C LYS A 306 5.06 -7.32 -22.43
N THR A 307 5.19 -6.64 -21.29
CA THR A 307 4.79 -7.18 -19.98
C THR A 307 3.30 -7.49 -19.95
N ARG A 308 2.45 -6.59 -20.45
CA ARG A 308 0.99 -6.82 -20.57
C ARG A 308 0.69 -8.10 -21.37
N GLU A 309 1.36 -8.32 -22.49
CA GLU A 309 1.17 -9.54 -23.29
C GLU A 309 1.54 -10.83 -22.54
N ILE A 310 2.60 -10.79 -21.72
CA ILE A 310 3.04 -11.94 -20.91
C ILE A 310 1.98 -12.31 -19.86
N TYR A 311 1.37 -11.32 -19.21
CA TYR A 311 0.46 -11.55 -18.07
C TYR A 311 -1.04 -11.46 -18.43
N LYS A 312 -1.40 -11.20 -19.71
CA LYS A 312 -2.80 -11.00 -20.14
C LYS A 312 -3.75 -12.15 -19.86
N SER A 313 -3.23 -13.37 -19.74
CA SER A 313 -4.01 -14.58 -19.47
C SER A 313 -4.09 -14.95 -17.98
N VAL A 314 -3.45 -14.18 -17.10
CA VAL A 314 -3.50 -14.43 -15.65
C VAL A 314 -4.88 -13.95 -15.13
N PRO A 315 -5.71 -14.87 -14.60
CA PRO A 315 -7.04 -14.50 -14.11
C PRO A 315 -6.97 -13.43 -13.01
N ASN A 316 -7.88 -12.46 -13.06
CA ASN A 316 -8.04 -11.39 -12.07
C ASN A 316 -6.83 -10.44 -11.91
N LEU A 317 -5.84 -10.51 -12.80
CA LEU A 317 -4.71 -9.59 -12.85
C LEU A 317 -4.82 -8.69 -14.09
N HIS A 318 -4.83 -7.37 -13.89
CA HIS A 318 -5.05 -6.37 -14.93
C HIS A 318 -3.87 -5.38 -14.99
N LEU A 319 -3.13 -5.37 -16.10
CA LEU A 319 -2.06 -4.40 -16.33
C LEU A 319 -2.61 -3.29 -17.24
N THR A 320 -3.29 -2.30 -16.65
CA THR A 320 -4.04 -1.27 -17.39
C THR A 320 -3.43 0.12 -17.30
N GLY A 321 -2.25 0.26 -16.70
CA GLY A 321 -1.60 1.55 -16.51
C GLY A 321 -0.12 1.46 -16.25
N ILE A 322 0.44 2.60 -15.86
CA ILE A 322 1.86 2.80 -15.53
C ILE A 322 2.00 3.58 -14.23
N LYS A 323 3.09 3.35 -13.50
CA LYS A 323 3.50 4.12 -12.32
C LYS A 323 4.65 5.05 -12.67
N VAL A 324 4.55 6.31 -12.23
CA VAL A 324 5.63 7.30 -12.32
C VAL A 324 5.86 7.91 -10.93
N PHE A 325 7.09 8.15 -10.56
CA PHE A 325 7.46 8.96 -9.40
C PHE A 325 7.80 10.36 -9.88
N ALA A 326 7.08 11.37 -9.36
CA ALA A 326 7.38 12.77 -9.67
C ALA A 326 8.43 13.34 -8.72
N ASP A 327 8.43 12.92 -7.46
CA ASP A 327 9.36 13.36 -6.44
C ASP A 327 9.58 12.29 -5.35
N GLY A 328 10.25 12.67 -4.27
CA GLY A 328 10.44 11.84 -3.09
C GLY A 328 9.50 12.24 -1.95
N VAL A 329 10.02 12.37 -0.70
CA VAL A 329 9.27 12.62 0.54
C VAL A 329 9.59 13.98 1.16
N VAL A 330 8.64 14.52 1.95
CA VAL A 330 8.75 15.90 2.49
C VAL A 330 9.47 15.95 3.82
N GLU A 331 9.38 14.91 4.61
CA GLU A 331 9.80 14.84 6.02
C GLU A 331 11.32 14.99 6.18
N PHE A 332 11.71 15.70 7.25
CA PHE A 332 13.11 15.73 7.69
C PHE A 332 13.54 14.34 8.23
N PRO A 333 14.75 13.85 7.94
CA PRO A 333 15.84 14.53 7.24
C PRO A 333 15.85 14.37 5.71
N SER A 334 14.96 13.59 5.13
CA SER A 334 14.92 13.27 3.69
C SER A 334 14.72 14.50 2.82
N GLN A 335 13.58 15.14 2.89
CA GLN A 335 13.26 16.41 2.20
C GLN A 335 13.64 16.36 0.71
N THR A 336 13.19 15.32 0.01
CA THR A 336 13.42 15.07 -1.42
C THR A 336 12.21 15.40 -2.27
N ALA A 337 11.03 15.66 -1.67
CA ALA A 337 9.84 16.08 -2.39
C ALA A 337 10.00 17.47 -3.02
N ASN A 338 9.44 17.66 -4.23
CA ASN A 338 9.56 18.90 -4.98
C ASN A 338 8.49 19.92 -4.58
N LEU A 339 8.94 21.00 -3.93
CA LEU A 339 8.09 22.09 -3.47
C LEU A 339 8.21 23.32 -4.38
N SER A 340 7.17 24.15 -4.41
CA SER A 340 7.17 25.44 -5.12
C SER A 340 8.10 26.50 -4.48
N LYS A 341 8.41 26.35 -3.18
CA LYS A 341 9.37 27.17 -2.43
C LYS A 341 10.42 26.27 -1.75
N PRO A 342 11.66 26.76 -1.55
CA PRO A 342 12.72 25.95 -1.00
C PRO A 342 12.49 25.56 0.47
N TYR A 343 12.97 24.38 0.87
CA TYR A 343 13.11 24.02 2.28
C TYR A 343 14.01 25.03 2.99
N LYS A 344 13.57 25.55 4.14
CA LYS A 344 14.27 26.62 4.87
C LYS A 344 15.69 26.24 5.31
N ASN A 345 15.90 24.96 5.65
CA ASN A 345 17.19 24.45 6.11
C ASN A 345 18.13 24.02 4.98
N LYS A 346 17.60 23.68 3.79
CA LYS A 346 18.37 23.24 2.63
C LYS A 346 18.56 24.30 1.56
N GLY A 347 17.69 25.33 1.51
CA GLY A 347 17.74 26.38 0.47
C GLY A 347 17.44 25.86 -0.96
N ARG A 348 16.87 24.65 -1.11
CA ARG A 348 16.47 24.04 -2.39
C ARG A 348 15.07 23.44 -2.29
N ASN A 349 14.42 23.22 -3.45
CA ASN A 349 13.01 22.83 -3.54
C ASN A 349 12.77 21.30 -3.50
N GLY A 350 13.81 20.46 -3.41
CA GLY A 350 13.73 19.06 -3.81
C GLY A 350 13.76 18.91 -5.33
N ASP A 351 13.77 17.68 -5.80
CA ASP A 351 13.99 17.38 -7.22
C ASP A 351 12.71 16.81 -7.87
N LEU A 352 12.43 17.20 -9.13
CA LEU A 352 11.57 16.41 -9.99
C LEU A 352 12.38 15.23 -10.52
N LEU A 353 11.82 14.01 -10.44
CA LEU A 353 12.48 12.79 -10.87
C LEU A 353 12.36 12.53 -12.38
N PHE A 354 11.71 13.43 -13.11
CA PHE A 354 11.58 13.41 -14.56
C PHE A 354 11.80 14.80 -15.18
N ASP A 355 12.18 14.84 -16.44
CA ASP A 355 12.10 16.06 -17.25
C ASP A 355 10.63 16.34 -17.62
N PRO A 356 10.09 17.54 -17.37
CA PRO A 356 8.68 17.85 -17.63
C PRO A 356 8.22 17.66 -19.08
N LYS A 357 9.10 17.85 -20.06
CA LYS A 357 8.77 17.65 -21.48
C LYS A 357 8.68 16.15 -21.81
N MET A 358 9.63 15.36 -21.30
CA MET A 358 9.62 13.91 -21.49
C MET A 358 8.42 13.28 -20.78
N PHE A 359 8.06 13.78 -19.59
CA PHE A 359 6.86 13.33 -18.88
C PHE A 359 5.57 13.69 -19.65
N ALA A 360 5.46 14.90 -20.20
CA ALA A 360 4.33 15.27 -21.05
C ALA A 360 4.22 14.38 -22.29
N GLU A 361 5.34 14.06 -22.93
CA GLU A 361 5.38 13.11 -24.06
C GLU A 361 4.92 11.72 -23.62
N LEU A 362 5.43 11.22 -22.49
CA LEU A 362 4.98 9.96 -21.88
C LEU A 362 3.46 9.95 -21.68
N CYS A 363 2.91 11.03 -21.09
CA CYS A 363 1.47 11.15 -20.85
C CYS A 363 0.66 11.08 -22.15
N VAL A 364 1.07 11.79 -23.19
CA VAL A 364 0.40 11.78 -24.51
C VAL A 364 0.38 10.38 -25.11
N ILE A 365 1.52 9.68 -25.09
CA ILE A 365 1.63 8.34 -25.68
C ILE A 365 0.85 7.31 -24.84
N ALA A 366 1.00 7.33 -23.52
CA ALA A 366 0.35 6.39 -22.60
C ALA A 366 -1.19 6.52 -22.69
N ASP A 367 -1.72 7.75 -22.59
CA ASP A 367 -3.16 8.02 -22.71
C ASP A 367 -3.72 7.54 -24.07
N LYS A 368 -3.01 7.81 -25.17
CA LYS A 368 -3.37 7.32 -26.51
C LYS A 368 -3.37 5.79 -26.61
N GLN A 369 -2.53 5.10 -25.84
CA GLN A 369 -2.47 3.63 -25.78
C GLN A 369 -3.48 3.02 -24.81
N GLY A 370 -4.34 3.81 -24.18
CA GLY A 370 -5.33 3.34 -23.20
C GLY A 370 -4.71 2.94 -21.86
N LEU A 371 -3.57 3.54 -21.49
CA LEU A 371 -2.92 3.30 -20.20
C LEU A 371 -3.26 4.40 -19.21
N ILE A 372 -3.67 4.00 -18.01
CA ILE A 372 -3.83 4.91 -16.86
C ILE A 372 -2.43 5.35 -16.42
N ILE A 373 -2.29 6.63 -16.13
CA ILE A 373 -1.07 7.20 -15.59
C ILE A 373 -1.29 7.42 -14.10
N HIS A 374 -0.51 6.76 -13.26
CA HIS A 374 -0.57 6.85 -11.80
C HIS A 374 0.72 7.47 -11.27
N VAL A 375 0.61 8.66 -10.68
CA VAL A 375 1.78 9.49 -10.34
C VAL A 375 1.91 9.66 -8.84
N HIS A 376 3.06 9.26 -8.27
CA HIS A 376 3.49 9.64 -6.94
C HIS A 376 3.89 11.11 -6.94
N ALA A 377 3.24 11.93 -6.14
CA ALA A 377 3.52 13.36 -6.03
C ALA A 377 3.14 13.86 -4.62
N LEU A 378 4.15 14.18 -3.79
CA LEU A 378 3.95 14.70 -2.44
C LEU A 378 4.03 16.21 -2.38
N GLY A 379 5.05 16.80 -3.02
CA GLY A 379 5.25 18.25 -3.03
C GLY A 379 4.31 18.97 -3.98
N ASP A 380 3.93 20.18 -3.63
CA ASP A 380 3.03 21.02 -4.44
C ASP A 380 3.60 21.37 -5.82
N GLY A 381 4.92 21.38 -5.96
CA GLY A 381 5.60 21.51 -7.27
C GLY A 381 5.45 20.26 -8.12
N ALA A 382 5.60 19.08 -7.51
CA ALA A 382 5.43 17.80 -8.17
C ALA A 382 3.97 17.55 -8.62
N VAL A 383 2.99 17.85 -7.74
CA VAL A 383 1.55 17.79 -8.07
C VAL A 383 1.25 18.67 -9.29
N LYS A 384 1.75 19.92 -9.31
CA LYS A 384 1.58 20.79 -10.48
C LYS A 384 2.17 20.17 -11.74
N ALA A 385 3.41 19.69 -11.67
CA ALA A 385 4.10 19.11 -12.83
C ALA A 385 3.36 17.88 -13.37
N ALA A 386 2.83 17.04 -12.48
CA ALA A 386 2.02 15.88 -12.86
C ALA A 386 0.72 16.29 -13.56
N LEU A 387 -0.01 17.26 -13.01
CA LEU A 387 -1.23 17.80 -13.64
C LEU A 387 -0.93 18.48 -14.98
N ASP A 388 0.21 19.17 -15.13
CA ASP A 388 0.63 19.78 -16.39
C ASP A 388 0.88 18.72 -17.48
N GLY A 389 1.55 17.62 -17.16
CA GLY A 389 1.78 16.51 -18.10
C GLY A 389 0.48 15.85 -18.55
N ILE A 390 -0.46 15.61 -17.62
CA ILE A 390 -1.79 15.05 -17.95
C ILE A 390 -2.60 16.06 -18.79
N ALA A 391 -2.49 17.36 -18.53
CA ALA A 391 -3.15 18.40 -19.33
C ALA A 391 -2.67 18.39 -20.80
N GLU A 392 -1.37 18.17 -21.05
CA GLU A 392 -0.86 18.02 -22.43
C GLU A 392 -1.41 16.75 -23.11
N ALA A 393 -1.61 15.65 -22.38
CA ALA A 393 -2.29 14.47 -22.92
C ALA A 393 -3.74 14.78 -23.31
N ARG A 394 -4.51 15.45 -22.43
CA ARG A 394 -5.90 15.85 -22.74
C ARG A 394 -5.98 16.83 -23.93
N LYS A 395 -5.03 17.72 -24.05
CA LYS A 395 -4.93 18.66 -25.18
C LYS A 395 -4.61 17.94 -26.50
N ALA A 396 -3.73 16.96 -26.47
CA ALA A 396 -3.30 16.22 -27.67
C ALA A 396 -4.32 15.18 -28.14
N ASN A 397 -4.94 14.44 -27.21
CA ASN A 397 -5.79 13.29 -27.49
C ASN A 397 -7.29 13.56 -27.28
N GLY A 398 -7.66 14.68 -26.66
CA GLY A 398 -9.01 14.90 -26.12
C GLY A 398 -9.22 14.18 -24.78
N ASN A 399 -10.46 14.15 -24.31
CA ASN A 399 -10.80 13.39 -23.09
C ASN A 399 -10.96 11.90 -23.43
N SER A 400 -9.96 11.11 -23.08
CA SER A 400 -9.97 9.64 -23.28
C SER A 400 -10.93 8.90 -22.34
N GLY A 401 -11.44 9.55 -21.30
CA GLY A 401 -12.22 8.91 -20.23
C GLY A 401 -11.38 8.06 -19.25
N LEU A 402 -10.07 7.94 -19.46
CA LEU A 402 -9.19 7.21 -18.54
C LEU A 402 -9.04 7.96 -17.21
N PRO A 403 -9.22 7.28 -16.08
CA PRO A 403 -9.07 7.86 -14.76
C PRO A 403 -7.60 7.95 -14.35
N HIS A 404 -6.84 8.88 -14.96
CA HIS A 404 -5.48 9.13 -14.49
C HIS A 404 -5.51 9.52 -13.02
N THR A 405 -4.48 9.16 -12.28
CA THR A 405 -4.48 9.25 -10.82
C THR A 405 -3.22 9.94 -10.33
N LEU A 406 -3.36 10.87 -9.43
CA LEU A 406 -2.26 11.28 -8.56
C LEU A 406 -2.43 10.57 -7.21
N THR A 407 -1.31 10.33 -6.52
CA THR A 407 -1.34 9.71 -5.19
C THR A 407 -0.45 10.48 -4.21
N HIS A 408 -0.80 10.40 -2.95
CA HIS A 408 -0.23 11.05 -1.78
C HIS A 408 -0.67 12.50 -1.63
N GLU A 409 -0.42 13.37 -2.60
CA GLU A 409 -0.78 14.80 -2.64
C GLU A 409 -0.73 15.45 -1.24
N GLN A 410 0.43 15.26 -0.57
CA GLN A 410 0.61 15.77 0.79
C GLN A 410 0.48 17.28 0.81
N PHE A 411 0.98 17.96 -0.23
CA PHE A 411 0.80 19.40 -0.42
C PHE A 411 0.24 19.70 -1.81
N VAL A 412 -0.84 20.47 -1.86
CA VAL A 412 -1.47 20.90 -3.12
C VAL A 412 -1.79 22.38 -3.04
N ARG A 413 -1.47 23.13 -4.09
CA ARG A 413 -1.77 24.55 -4.16
C ARG A 413 -3.24 24.81 -4.44
N PRO A 414 -3.84 25.87 -3.89
CA PRO A 414 -5.26 26.20 -4.12
C PRO A 414 -5.64 26.32 -5.60
N GLU A 415 -4.76 26.86 -6.43
CA GLU A 415 -4.97 27.00 -7.87
C GLU A 415 -5.03 25.67 -8.64
N ASP A 416 -4.57 24.56 -8.03
CA ASP A 416 -4.61 23.23 -8.63
C ASP A 416 -5.85 22.41 -8.22
N PHE A 417 -6.64 22.83 -7.21
CA PHE A 417 -7.79 22.04 -6.73
C PHE A 417 -8.84 21.77 -7.82
N SER A 418 -9.21 22.76 -8.63
CA SER A 418 -10.21 22.58 -9.70
C SER A 418 -9.70 21.72 -10.85
N ARG A 419 -8.36 21.64 -11.03
CA ARG A 419 -7.74 20.90 -12.13
C ARG A 419 -7.98 19.40 -12.06
N PHE A 420 -8.14 18.84 -10.86
CA PHE A 420 -8.51 17.43 -10.71
C PHE A 420 -9.80 17.12 -11.45
N ARG A 421 -10.85 17.93 -11.25
CA ARG A 421 -12.11 17.78 -11.98
C ARG A 421 -11.96 18.09 -13.47
N GLU A 422 -11.30 19.20 -13.81
CA GLU A 422 -11.17 19.67 -15.18
C GLU A 422 -10.45 18.67 -16.09
N LEU A 423 -9.45 17.98 -15.53
CA LEU A 423 -8.66 16.98 -16.24
C LEU A 423 -9.19 15.55 -16.06
N GLY A 424 -10.21 15.33 -15.20
CA GLY A 424 -10.70 14.01 -14.84
C GLY A 424 -9.64 13.16 -14.11
N VAL A 425 -8.84 13.80 -13.26
CA VAL A 425 -7.81 13.14 -12.45
C VAL A 425 -8.40 12.72 -11.11
N VAL A 426 -8.16 11.47 -10.71
CA VAL A 426 -8.55 10.94 -9.41
C VAL A 426 -7.43 11.18 -8.41
N SER A 427 -7.79 11.63 -7.22
CA SER A 427 -6.88 11.86 -6.09
C SER A 427 -6.91 10.63 -5.17
N ALA A 428 -5.84 9.82 -5.18
CA ALA A 428 -5.71 8.60 -4.39
C ALA A 428 -4.96 8.90 -3.08
N LEU A 429 -5.72 9.20 -2.03
CA LEU A 429 -5.19 9.76 -0.80
C LEU A 429 -5.08 8.75 0.34
N GLN A 430 -3.91 8.75 1.00
CA GLN A 430 -3.66 8.04 2.24
C GLN A 430 -4.10 8.89 3.45
N LEU A 431 -5.43 9.07 3.61
CA LEU A 431 -5.94 9.95 4.66
C LEU A 431 -5.75 9.41 6.09
N PHE A 432 -5.21 8.21 6.25
CA PHE A 432 -4.67 7.74 7.52
C PHE A 432 -3.50 8.62 7.99
N TRP A 433 -2.72 9.19 7.08
CA TRP A 433 -1.59 10.07 7.40
C TRP A 433 -2.00 11.50 7.76
N ALA A 434 -3.24 11.88 7.50
CA ALA A 434 -3.74 13.24 7.75
C ALA A 434 -4.03 13.51 9.23
N GLU A 435 -3.08 13.21 10.12
CA GLU A 435 -3.18 13.41 11.57
C GLU A 435 -2.16 14.43 12.10
N ALA A 436 -2.45 15.00 13.25
CA ALA A 436 -1.49 15.85 13.97
C ALA A 436 -0.50 14.96 14.74
N SER A 437 0.61 14.63 14.11
CA SER A 437 1.68 13.77 14.65
C SER A 437 3.06 14.40 14.41
N SER A 438 4.10 13.78 14.94
CA SER A 438 5.48 14.16 14.68
C SER A 438 5.77 14.26 13.18
N ASP A 439 5.30 13.28 12.39
CA ASP A 439 5.56 13.21 10.94
C ASP A 439 4.93 14.38 10.16
N THR A 440 3.80 14.92 10.62
CA THR A 440 3.11 16.03 9.96
C THR A 440 3.44 17.40 10.55
N ILE A 441 3.97 17.43 11.78
CA ILE A 441 4.26 18.69 12.48
C ILE A 441 5.76 18.87 12.70
N GLU A 442 6.40 18.02 13.51
CA GLU A 442 7.79 18.25 13.92
C GLU A 442 8.78 18.07 12.76
N LEU A 443 8.57 17.06 11.93
CA LEU A 443 9.46 16.73 10.81
C LEU A 443 9.19 17.58 9.55
N ILE A 444 8.15 18.43 9.56
CA ILE A 444 7.75 19.23 8.37
C ILE A 444 7.66 20.71 8.66
N LYS A 445 6.84 21.12 9.63
CA LYS A 445 6.48 22.54 9.87
C LYS A 445 7.65 23.50 10.05
N PRO A 446 8.73 23.15 10.76
CA PRO A 446 9.89 24.04 10.90
C PRO A 446 10.59 24.35 9.58
N TYR A 447 10.47 23.48 8.61
CA TYR A 447 11.26 23.48 7.37
C TYR A 447 10.53 24.06 6.16
N LEU A 448 9.19 24.13 6.21
CA LEU A 448 8.37 24.59 5.09
C LEU A 448 7.93 26.06 5.25
N ASP A 449 7.70 26.70 4.11
CA ASP A 449 6.99 27.98 4.07
C ASP A 449 5.57 27.80 4.63
N PRO A 450 5.06 28.70 5.51
CA PRO A 450 3.72 28.57 6.09
C PRO A 450 2.58 28.54 5.06
N GLU A 451 2.75 29.16 3.89
CA GLU A 451 1.75 29.14 2.81
C GLU A 451 1.63 27.77 2.17
N ILE A 452 2.73 26.98 2.09
CA ILE A 452 2.70 25.59 1.64
C ILE A 452 2.14 24.71 2.76
N TYR A 453 2.68 24.84 3.96
CA TYR A 453 2.36 23.96 5.10
C TYR A 453 0.85 23.93 5.41
N ARG A 454 0.13 25.02 5.27
CA ARG A 454 -1.32 25.10 5.52
C ARG A 454 -2.18 24.18 4.63
N TRP A 455 -1.65 23.72 3.49
CA TRP A 455 -2.39 22.91 2.52
C TRP A 455 -1.97 21.43 2.54
N GLN A 456 -1.75 20.92 3.75
CA GLN A 456 -1.37 19.53 3.97
C GLN A 456 -2.60 18.60 3.91
N TYR A 457 -2.56 17.59 3.02
CA TYR A 457 -3.66 16.68 2.72
C TYR A 457 -5.00 17.41 2.52
N PRO A 458 -5.13 18.27 1.50
CA PRO A 458 -6.31 19.14 1.33
C PRO A 458 -7.48 18.44 0.63
N ALA A 459 -7.81 17.22 1.11
CA ALA A 459 -8.82 16.34 0.52
C ALA A 459 -10.20 17.00 0.41
N ARG A 460 -10.61 17.74 1.46
CA ARG A 460 -11.88 18.45 1.45
C ARG A 460 -11.93 19.54 0.39
N SER A 461 -10.86 20.29 0.24
CA SER A 461 -10.76 21.33 -0.78
C SER A 461 -10.81 20.76 -2.19
N ILE A 462 -10.15 19.64 -2.46
CA ILE A 462 -10.22 18.93 -3.76
C ILE A 462 -11.66 18.45 -4.01
N LEU A 463 -12.30 17.82 -3.03
CA LEU A 463 -13.69 17.35 -3.12
C LEU A 463 -14.67 18.51 -3.39
N ASP A 464 -14.57 19.61 -2.64
CA ASP A 464 -15.45 20.78 -2.78
C ASP A 464 -15.28 21.48 -4.14
N ASN A 465 -14.14 21.31 -4.82
CA ASN A 465 -13.92 21.74 -6.19
C ASN A 465 -14.33 20.69 -7.24
N GLY A 466 -15.00 19.60 -6.81
CA GLY A 466 -15.56 18.56 -7.66
C GLY A 466 -14.56 17.51 -8.10
N GLY A 467 -13.40 17.42 -7.47
CA GLY A 467 -12.44 16.32 -7.66
C GLY A 467 -12.96 15.01 -7.06
N ILE A 468 -12.54 13.89 -7.64
CA ILE A 468 -12.85 12.55 -7.15
C ILE A 468 -11.75 12.10 -6.20
N ILE A 469 -12.13 11.75 -4.97
CA ILE A 469 -11.21 11.15 -3.99
C ILE A 469 -11.38 9.64 -4.01
N SER A 470 -10.29 8.88 -4.12
CA SER A 470 -10.26 7.44 -3.89
C SER A 470 -9.45 7.11 -2.63
N GLY A 471 -9.86 6.07 -1.92
CA GLY A 471 -9.21 5.62 -0.69
C GLY A 471 -8.00 4.75 -0.99
N ALA A 472 -6.90 5.06 -0.36
CA ALA A 472 -5.62 4.40 -0.54
C ALA A 472 -4.92 4.21 0.81
N SER A 473 -4.18 3.12 0.99
CA SER A 473 -3.44 2.86 2.22
C SER A 473 -1.94 3.04 2.10
N ASP A 474 -1.43 2.75 0.92
CA ASP A 474 0.01 2.57 0.67
C ASP A 474 0.63 1.45 1.55
N TRP A 475 -0.20 0.43 1.91
CA TRP A 475 0.30 -0.69 2.69
C TRP A 475 1.46 -1.38 1.97
N PRO A 476 2.61 -1.66 2.65
CA PRO A 476 2.84 -1.68 4.09
C PRO A 476 3.36 -0.37 4.72
N VAL A 477 3.47 0.73 3.99
CA VAL A 477 3.90 2.03 4.56
C VAL A 477 3.00 2.41 5.74
N SER A 478 1.70 2.20 5.62
CA SER A 478 0.77 2.28 6.74
C SER A 478 -0.22 1.12 6.73
N THR A 479 -1.09 1.06 7.74
CA THR A 479 -2.13 0.03 7.82
C THR A 479 -3.15 0.17 6.70
N ALA A 480 -3.58 -0.95 6.09
CA ALA A 480 -4.70 -0.95 5.16
C ALA A 480 -6.08 -0.91 5.84
N ASN A 481 -6.15 -0.63 7.15
CA ASN A 481 -7.41 -0.59 7.88
C ASN A 481 -8.28 0.60 7.48
N VAL A 482 -9.30 0.35 6.67
CA VAL A 482 -10.23 1.34 6.11
C VAL A 482 -10.91 2.16 7.21
N PHE A 483 -11.26 1.55 8.34
CA PHE A 483 -11.99 2.24 9.43
C PHE A 483 -11.08 3.23 10.18
N ARG A 484 -9.81 2.90 10.34
CA ARG A 484 -8.80 3.82 10.89
C ARG A 484 -8.57 5.01 9.94
N ALA A 485 -8.51 4.74 8.63
CA ALA A 485 -8.37 5.80 7.63
C ALA A 485 -9.61 6.72 7.58
N ILE A 486 -10.83 6.16 7.66
CA ILE A 486 -12.08 6.95 7.75
C ILE A 486 -12.09 7.80 9.03
N TYR A 487 -11.77 7.21 10.19
CA TYR A 487 -11.66 7.94 11.45
C TYR A 487 -10.70 9.13 11.31
N GLN A 488 -9.54 8.87 10.71
CA GLN A 488 -8.51 9.90 10.56
C GLN A 488 -8.95 11.00 9.59
N ALA A 489 -9.57 10.63 8.47
CA ALA A 489 -10.13 11.57 7.50
C ALA A 489 -11.23 12.47 8.11
N GLU A 490 -12.09 11.93 8.98
CA GLU A 490 -13.16 12.67 9.67
C GLU A 490 -12.63 13.60 10.76
N THR A 491 -11.62 13.17 11.51
CA THR A 491 -11.22 13.87 12.75
C THR A 491 -9.92 14.64 12.62
N ARG A 492 -8.99 14.15 11.80
CA ARG A 492 -7.62 14.65 11.66
C ARG A 492 -6.87 14.78 13.01
N LYS A 493 -7.31 13.97 13.99
CA LYS A 493 -6.76 13.96 15.36
C LYS A 493 -5.52 13.08 15.40
N GLY A 494 -4.50 13.56 16.07
CA GLY A 494 -3.30 12.83 16.41
C GLY A 494 -2.81 13.17 17.82
N PRO A 495 -1.65 12.67 18.23
CA PRO A 495 -1.07 12.96 19.55
C PRO A 495 -0.87 14.46 19.82
N GLU A 496 -0.64 15.26 18.78
CA GLU A 496 -0.34 16.69 18.86
C GLU A 496 -1.58 17.59 18.63
N GLY A 497 -2.77 17.02 18.57
CA GLY A 497 -4.02 17.75 18.44
C GLY A 497 -4.80 17.44 17.17
N VAL A 498 -5.18 18.44 16.39
CA VAL A 498 -5.93 18.30 15.14
C VAL A 498 -5.17 19.00 14.02
N LEU A 499 -4.88 18.27 12.95
CA LEU A 499 -4.24 18.81 11.76
C LEU A 499 -5.29 19.48 10.87
N ASP A 500 -5.39 20.81 10.86
CA ASP A 500 -6.35 21.57 10.05
C ASP A 500 -7.76 20.97 9.94
N PRO A 501 -8.69 21.24 10.87
CA PRO A 501 -10.04 20.65 10.86
C PRO A 501 -10.89 21.08 9.66
N SER A 502 -10.51 22.13 8.91
CA SER A 502 -11.23 22.54 7.70
C SER A 502 -11.12 21.53 6.56
N GLN A 503 -10.13 20.65 6.62
CA GLN A 503 -9.91 19.59 5.63
C GLN A 503 -10.51 18.23 6.04
N ALA A 504 -11.30 18.19 7.13
CA ALA A 504 -12.03 16.99 7.54
C ALA A 504 -13.03 16.52 6.48
N MET A 505 -13.03 15.24 6.19
CA MET A 505 -13.86 14.63 5.15
C MET A 505 -15.21 14.17 5.71
N PRO A 506 -16.30 14.28 4.93
CA PRO A 506 -17.56 13.62 5.27
C PRO A 506 -17.39 12.10 5.24
N ARG A 507 -17.96 11.40 6.23
CA ARG A 507 -17.93 9.94 6.33
C ARG A 507 -18.41 9.24 5.06
N GLU A 508 -19.55 9.66 4.54
CA GLU A 508 -20.15 9.07 3.35
C GLU A 508 -19.23 9.21 2.13
N ALA A 509 -18.55 10.36 1.98
CA ALA A 509 -17.56 10.54 0.91
C ALA A 509 -16.41 9.54 1.02
N MET A 510 -16.01 9.16 2.25
CA MET A 510 -14.97 8.16 2.47
C MET A 510 -15.46 6.74 2.15
N PHE A 511 -16.74 6.41 2.37
CA PHE A 511 -17.30 5.14 1.91
C PHE A 511 -17.32 5.06 0.38
N TYR A 512 -17.67 6.13 -0.32
CA TYR A 512 -17.53 6.17 -1.78
C TYR A 512 -16.06 6.08 -2.20
N ALA A 513 -15.15 6.71 -1.46
CA ALA A 513 -13.71 6.67 -1.76
C ALA A 513 -13.16 5.23 -1.75
N TYR A 514 -13.52 4.42 -0.75
CA TYR A 514 -13.07 3.03 -0.63
C TYR A 514 -13.93 1.99 -1.39
N THR A 515 -14.91 2.43 -2.19
CA THR A 515 -15.77 1.55 -2.99
C THR A 515 -15.78 1.98 -4.46
N ARG A 516 -16.83 2.67 -4.91
CA ARG A 516 -17.03 3.04 -6.32
C ARG A 516 -15.89 3.92 -6.89
N ASN A 517 -15.36 4.84 -6.10
CA ASN A 517 -14.34 5.76 -6.60
C ASN A 517 -12.99 5.05 -6.80
N SER A 518 -12.64 4.11 -5.90
CA SER A 518 -11.47 3.25 -6.10
C SER A 518 -11.67 2.28 -7.27
N ALA A 519 -12.87 1.72 -7.45
CA ALA A 519 -13.19 0.93 -8.64
C ALA A 519 -13.03 1.76 -9.93
N HIS A 520 -13.48 3.02 -9.91
CA HIS A 520 -13.28 3.95 -11.02
C HIS A 520 -11.80 4.23 -11.27
N ALA A 521 -11.01 4.52 -10.21
CA ALA A 521 -9.55 4.73 -10.33
C ALA A 521 -8.83 3.54 -10.98
N MET A 522 -9.31 2.33 -10.74
CA MET A 522 -8.81 1.09 -11.33
C MET A 522 -9.39 0.81 -12.73
N ASN A 523 -10.37 1.59 -13.19
CA ASN A 523 -11.13 1.37 -14.42
C ASN A 523 -11.83 -0.01 -14.44
N LEU A 524 -12.41 -0.42 -13.31
CA LEU A 524 -13.10 -1.70 -13.12
C LEU A 524 -14.57 -1.49 -12.76
N ASP A 525 -15.44 -1.42 -13.78
CA ASP A 525 -16.89 -1.20 -13.59
C ASP A 525 -17.65 -2.40 -13.00
N SER A 526 -17.01 -3.58 -12.92
CA SER A 526 -17.67 -4.81 -12.44
C SER A 526 -17.73 -4.93 -10.91
N ILE A 527 -17.07 -4.03 -10.17
CA ILE A 527 -16.95 -4.02 -8.71
C ILE A 527 -17.29 -2.65 -8.11
N GLY A 528 -17.18 -2.50 -6.80
CA GLY A 528 -17.27 -1.21 -6.08
C GLY A 528 -18.69 -0.72 -5.81
N THR A 529 -19.73 -1.40 -6.32
CA THR A 529 -21.14 -1.10 -6.00
C THR A 529 -21.95 -2.39 -5.84
N ILE A 530 -22.97 -2.38 -4.98
CA ILE A 530 -23.96 -3.44 -4.88
C ILE A 530 -25.07 -3.15 -5.90
N ALA A 531 -24.93 -3.70 -7.11
CA ALA A 531 -25.88 -3.54 -8.20
C ALA A 531 -26.01 -4.84 -9.02
N ALA A 532 -27.16 -5.06 -9.64
CA ALA A 532 -27.38 -6.23 -10.46
C ALA A 532 -26.36 -6.34 -11.61
N GLY A 533 -25.81 -7.53 -11.82
CA GLY A 533 -24.77 -7.82 -12.80
C GLY A 533 -23.32 -7.63 -12.31
N LYS A 534 -23.10 -6.93 -11.20
CA LYS A 534 -21.79 -6.75 -10.58
C LYS A 534 -21.32 -8.03 -9.87
N HIS A 535 -20.03 -8.11 -9.58
CA HIS A 535 -19.50 -9.19 -8.73
C HIS A 535 -20.07 -9.11 -7.32
N ALA A 536 -20.32 -10.27 -6.73
CA ALA A 536 -20.72 -10.37 -5.33
C ALA A 536 -19.50 -10.26 -4.41
N ASP A 537 -18.86 -9.07 -4.43
CA ASP A 537 -17.78 -8.67 -3.56
C ASP A 537 -18.36 -7.80 -2.44
N LEU A 538 -18.44 -8.35 -1.24
CA LEU A 538 -19.21 -7.77 -0.14
C LEU A 538 -18.44 -7.86 1.17
N VAL A 539 -18.70 -6.91 2.06
CA VAL A 539 -18.20 -6.95 3.44
C VAL A 539 -19.34 -6.69 4.43
N LEU A 540 -19.44 -7.54 5.45
CA LEU A 540 -20.35 -7.36 6.58
C LEU A 540 -19.56 -6.85 7.79
N LEU A 541 -20.06 -5.78 8.40
CA LEU A 541 -19.47 -5.10 9.55
C LEU A 541 -20.26 -5.40 10.82
N ASP A 542 -19.60 -5.36 11.98
CA ASP A 542 -20.17 -5.75 13.27
C ASP A 542 -21.24 -4.78 13.83
N ARG A 543 -21.40 -3.60 13.21
CA ARG A 543 -22.26 -2.52 13.71
C ARG A 543 -22.80 -1.63 12.58
N ASP A 544 -23.74 -0.72 12.93
CA ASP A 544 -24.23 0.32 12.01
C ASP A 544 -23.21 1.48 11.92
N VAL A 545 -22.29 1.39 10.97
CA VAL A 545 -21.20 2.38 10.79
C VAL A 545 -21.68 3.72 10.23
N LEU A 546 -22.94 3.84 9.81
CA LEU A 546 -23.47 5.10 9.29
C LEU A 546 -23.80 6.12 10.39
N THR A 547 -24.09 5.63 11.62
CA THR A 547 -24.63 6.46 12.71
C THR A 547 -23.75 6.56 13.96
N ILE A 548 -22.68 5.77 14.05
CA ILE A 548 -21.78 5.74 15.22
C ILE A 548 -20.83 6.94 15.30
N SER A 549 -20.22 7.17 16.48
CA SER A 549 -19.18 8.20 16.64
C SER A 549 -17.91 7.86 15.84
N PRO A 550 -17.05 8.86 15.53
CA PRO A 550 -15.77 8.59 14.88
C PRO A 550 -14.88 7.61 15.65
N GLU A 551 -14.87 7.67 16.99
CA GLU A 551 -14.10 6.75 17.83
C GLU A 551 -14.61 5.31 17.69
N GLN A 552 -15.93 5.13 17.63
CA GLN A 552 -16.55 3.82 17.39
C GLN A 552 -16.28 3.32 15.95
N MET A 553 -16.16 4.24 14.98
CA MET A 553 -15.77 3.91 13.60
C MET A 553 -14.41 3.25 13.57
N ARG A 554 -13.41 3.85 14.22
CA ARG A 554 -12.04 3.31 14.29
C ARG A 554 -11.99 1.86 14.80
N ASP A 555 -12.90 1.50 15.71
CA ASP A 555 -12.94 0.21 16.37
C ASP A 555 -13.88 -0.81 15.69
N THR A 556 -14.41 -0.47 14.51
CA THR A 556 -15.28 -1.35 13.68
C THR A 556 -14.54 -2.60 13.25
N LYS A 557 -15.24 -3.73 13.23
CA LYS A 557 -14.68 -5.02 12.83
C LYS A 557 -15.43 -5.62 11.65
N VAL A 558 -14.69 -6.31 10.81
CA VAL A 558 -15.24 -7.13 9.74
C VAL A 558 -15.78 -8.43 10.34
N VAL A 559 -17.04 -8.75 10.07
CA VAL A 559 -17.66 -10.03 10.44
C VAL A 559 -17.32 -11.11 9.42
N TRP A 560 -17.49 -10.78 8.14
CA TRP A 560 -17.05 -11.61 7.04
C TRP A 560 -16.79 -10.78 5.79
N THR A 561 -15.95 -11.32 4.91
CA THR A 561 -15.64 -10.79 3.58
C THR A 561 -15.99 -11.83 2.54
N MET A 562 -16.64 -11.40 1.48
CA MET A 562 -17.04 -12.22 0.33
C MET A 562 -16.40 -11.67 -0.94
N VAL A 563 -15.82 -12.55 -1.75
CA VAL A 563 -15.25 -12.24 -3.07
C VAL A 563 -15.85 -13.20 -4.07
N ALA A 564 -16.40 -12.67 -5.17
CA ALA A 564 -17.06 -13.45 -6.22
C ALA A 564 -18.05 -14.48 -5.63
N GLY A 565 -18.91 -14.05 -4.69
CA GLY A 565 -19.94 -14.87 -4.05
C GLY A 565 -19.42 -15.89 -3.01
N LYS A 566 -18.11 -16.00 -2.81
CA LYS A 566 -17.50 -16.93 -1.84
C LYS A 566 -17.03 -16.18 -0.58
N THR A 567 -17.38 -16.70 0.58
CA THR A 567 -16.86 -16.17 1.84
C THR A 567 -15.38 -16.54 1.98
N VAL A 568 -14.48 -15.54 1.89
CA VAL A 568 -13.02 -15.68 1.94
C VAL A 568 -12.44 -15.40 3.33
N TYR A 569 -13.20 -14.71 4.18
CA TYR A 569 -12.85 -14.42 5.58
C TYR A 569 -14.11 -14.45 6.45
N ARG A 570 -13.97 -14.96 7.65
CA ARG A 570 -14.98 -14.87 8.74
C ARG A 570 -14.26 -14.68 10.07
N ALA A 571 -14.67 -13.65 10.81
CA ALA A 571 -14.17 -13.44 12.17
C ALA A 571 -14.53 -14.64 13.07
N LYS A 572 -13.62 -14.98 13.96
CA LYS A 572 -13.77 -16.09 14.93
C LYS A 572 -14.69 -15.72 16.07
#